data_edabc5135ada2dcef061e8f2eb8d9ead
#
_entry.id   edabc5135ada2dcef061e8f2eb8d9ead
#
_cell.length_a   1.000
_cell.length_b   1.000
_cell.length_c   1.000
_cell.angle_alpha   90.00
_cell.angle_beta   90.00
_cell.angle_gamma   90.00
#
_symmetry.space_group_name_H-M   'P 1'
#
loop_
_entity.id
_entity.type
_entity.pdbx_description
1 polymer ?
#
loop_
_entity_poly.entity_id
_entity_poly.type
_entity_poly.pdbx_seq_one_letter_code
_entity_poly.pdbx_strand_id
1 'polypeptide(L)'
;MGFVLLTGIFVAIGFAYHLLSGKALLALYVLAQFFFNFGPNATTFIIPGECFPTRYRSSGHGISAASGKIGAIIAQVLIGPLRTRGAAPGSSDSPWLNHVMQIYSVFMFAGIFTSLLVPETKRKTLERLAGEVEGTPEYDPENVRRKEVEKPVELQEGVRLRRDRVWDGQ
;
A
#
# COMPACT_ATOMS: atom_id res chain seq x y z
N MET A 1 0.07 -12.24 -4.20
CA MET A 1 -1.07 -13.16 -4.45
C MET A 1 -2.38 -12.40 -4.75
N GLY A 2 -2.78 -11.39 -3.92
CA GLY A 2 -4.05 -10.67 -4.12
C GLY A 2 -4.24 -10.06 -5.53
N PHE A 3 -3.25 -9.36 -6.05
CA PHE A 3 -3.31 -8.78 -7.40
C PHE A 3 -3.48 -9.81 -8.52
N VAL A 4 -2.88 -10.98 -8.39
CA VAL A 4 -3.01 -12.07 -9.38
C VAL A 4 -4.44 -12.61 -9.42
N LEU A 5 -5.03 -12.86 -8.24
CA LEU A 5 -6.42 -13.31 -8.14
C LEU A 5 -7.40 -12.25 -8.67
N LEU A 6 -7.20 -10.98 -8.28
CA LEU A 6 -8.03 -9.88 -8.76
C LEU A 6 -7.93 -9.70 -10.28
N THR A 7 -6.73 -9.77 -10.84
CA THR A 7 -6.55 -9.72 -12.30
C THR A 7 -7.36 -10.83 -12.97
N GLY A 8 -7.27 -12.07 -12.50
CA GLY A 8 -8.05 -13.19 -13.03
C GLY A 8 -9.56 -12.96 -12.95
N ILE A 9 -10.07 -12.47 -11.81
CA ILE A 9 -11.49 -12.20 -11.63
C ILE A 9 -11.96 -11.05 -12.54
N PHE A 10 -11.22 -9.95 -12.65
CA PHE A 10 -11.59 -8.84 -13.53
C PHE A 10 -11.49 -9.18 -15.00
N VAL A 11 -10.52 -10.00 -15.41
CA VAL A 11 -10.46 -10.55 -16.77
C VAL A 11 -11.70 -11.40 -17.04
N ALA A 12 -12.05 -12.32 -16.15
CA ALA A 12 -13.25 -13.16 -16.30
C ALA A 12 -14.52 -12.32 -16.41
N ILE A 13 -14.71 -11.30 -15.55
CA ILE A 13 -15.86 -10.40 -15.62
C ILE A 13 -15.85 -9.61 -16.94
N GLY A 14 -14.71 -9.03 -17.33
CA GLY A 14 -14.63 -8.16 -18.50
C GLY A 14 -14.84 -8.87 -19.82
N PHE A 15 -14.33 -10.09 -19.98
CA PHE A 15 -14.44 -10.85 -21.24
C PHE A 15 -15.67 -11.74 -21.29
N ALA A 16 -16.07 -12.33 -20.16
CA ALA A 16 -17.23 -13.20 -20.11
C ALA A 16 -18.53 -12.47 -19.71
N TYR A 17 -18.53 -11.13 -19.69
CA TYR A 17 -19.66 -10.32 -19.26
C TYR A 17 -21.00 -10.73 -19.88
N HIS A 18 -21.01 -10.95 -21.19
CA HIS A 18 -22.22 -11.33 -21.94
C HIS A 18 -22.62 -12.80 -21.80
N LEU A 19 -21.72 -13.65 -21.32
CA LEU A 19 -21.97 -15.08 -21.12
C LEU A 19 -22.44 -15.40 -19.68
N LEU A 20 -22.15 -14.49 -18.74
CA LEU A 20 -22.46 -14.67 -17.32
C LEU A 20 -23.88 -14.22 -17.01
N SER A 21 -24.58 -15.02 -16.21
CA SER A 21 -25.86 -14.59 -15.65
C SER A 21 -25.65 -13.46 -14.63
N GLY A 22 -26.65 -12.61 -14.42
CA GLY A 22 -26.56 -11.51 -13.45
C GLY A 22 -26.18 -11.97 -12.01
N LYS A 23 -26.64 -13.18 -11.62
CA LYS A 23 -26.26 -13.78 -10.32
C LYS A 23 -24.79 -14.16 -10.26
N ALA A 24 -24.25 -14.73 -11.34
CA ALA A 24 -22.83 -15.09 -11.44
C ALA A 24 -21.94 -13.84 -11.46
N LEU A 25 -22.34 -12.80 -12.17
CA LEU A 25 -21.66 -11.49 -12.16
C LEU A 25 -21.59 -10.89 -10.77
N LEU A 26 -22.72 -10.89 -10.04
CA LEU A 26 -22.77 -10.41 -8.66
C LEU A 26 -21.86 -11.23 -7.74
N ALA A 27 -21.85 -12.56 -7.86
CA ALA A 27 -21.01 -13.44 -7.06
C ALA A 27 -19.52 -13.17 -7.31
N LEU A 28 -19.11 -13.04 -8.57
CA LEU A 28 -17.72 -12.69 -8.93
C LEU A 28 -17.32 -11.30 -8.43
N TYR A 29 -18.23 -10.33 -8.49
CA TYR A 29 -17.99 -9.00 -7.97
C TYR A 29 -17.80 -9.00 -6.44
N VAL A 30 -18.64 -9.72 -5.70
CA VAL A 30 -18.50 -9.87 -4.24
C VAL A 30 -17.18 -10.56 -3.90
N LEU A 31 -16.81 -11.59 -4.66
CA LEU A 31 -15.53 -12.28 -4.50
C LEU A 31 -14.34 -11.35 -4.78
N ALA A 32 -14.43 -10.51 -5.81
CA ALA A 32 -13.41 -9.50 -6.09
C ALA A 32 -13.26 -8.51 -4.93
N GLN A 33 -14.37 -8.03 -4.35
CA GLN A 33 -14.34 -7.12 -3.20
C GLN A 33 -13.70 -7.78 -1.96
N PHE A 34 -13.98 -9.05 -1.73
CA PHE A 34 -13.35 -9.81 -0.65
C PHE A 34 -11.83 -9.86 -0.82
N PHE A 35 -11.32 -10.28 -1.98
CA PHE A 35 -9.89 -10.35 -2.24
C PHE A 35 -9.22 -8.98 -2.32
N PHE A 36 -9.95 -7.95 -2.72
CA PHE A 36 -9.45 -6.58 -2.71
C PHE A 36 -9.15 -6.10 -1.29
N ASN A 37 -10.04 -6.37 -0.35
CA ASN A 37 -9.86 -6.01 1.05
C ASN A 37 -8.84 -6.90 1.76
N PHE A 38 -8.87 -8.22 1.51
CA PHE A 38 -7.95 -9.18 2.12
C PHE A 38 -6.50 -9.03 1.61
N GLY A 39 -6.29 -8.57 0.39
CA GLY A 39 -4.99 -8.42 -0.24
C GLY A 39 -4.52 -6.95 -0.32
N PRO A 40 -4.75 -6.27 -1.46
CA PRO A 40 -4.18 -4.95 -1.71
C PRO A 40 -4.54 -3.89 -0.68
N ASN A 41 -5.79 -3.85 -0.21
CA ASN A 41 -6.23 -2.84 0.73
C ASN A 41 -5.52 -2.96 2.09
N ALA A 42 -5.35 -4.15 2.62
CA ALA A 42 -4.61 -4.38 3.86
C ALA A 42 -3.12 -4.03 3.70
N THR A 43 -2.48 -4.48 2.61
CA THR A 43 -1.05 -4.28 2.39
C THR A 43 -0.68 -2.82 2.14
N THR A 44 -1.54 -2.02 1.51
CA THR A 44 -1.31 -0.58 1.30
C THR A 44 -1.19 0.21 2.60
N PHE A 45 -1.78 -0.25 3.70
CA PHE A 45 -1.59 0.36 5.02
C PHE A 45 -0.33 -0.15 5.72
N ILE A 46 -0.01 -1.43 5.57
CA ILE A 46 1.12 -2.06 6.26
C ILE A 46 2.45 -1.63 5.65
N ILE A 47 2.58 -1.66 4.33
CA ILE A 47 3.83 -1.36 3.61
C ILE A 47 4.44 -0.01 3.98
N PRO A 48 3.71 1.13 3.96
CA PRO A 48 4.29 2.41 4.38
C PRO A 48 4.71 2.42 5.86
N GLY A 49 4.00 1.67 6.73
CA GLY A 49 4.35 1.54 8.13
C GLY A 49 5.65 0.79 8.38
N GLU A 50 6.00 -0.15 7.51
CA GLU A 50 7.20 -0.98 7.61
C GLU A 50 8.39 -0.43 6.81
N CYS A 51 8.15 0.17 5.62
CA CYS A 51 9.22 0.63 4.74
C CYS A 51 9.84 1.96 5.17
N PHE A 52 9.07 2.84 5.84
CA PHE A 52 9.60 4.15 6.23
C PHE A 52 10.26 4.12 7.62
N PRO A 53 11.46 4.75 7.77
CA PRO A 53 12.10 4.95 9.05
C PRO A 53 11.17 5.64 10.06
N THR A 54 11.33 5.35 11.35
CA THR A 54 10.49 5.86 12.43
C THR A 54 10.30 7.38 12.40
N ARG A 55 11.36 8.12 12.05
CA ARG A 55 11.39 9.57 11.96
C ARG A 55 10.42 10.15 10.91
N TYR A 56 10.35 9.51 9.74
CA TYR A 56 9.56 10.00 8.60
C TYR A 56 8.30 9.17 8.34
N ARG A 57 8.01 8.19 9.19
CA ARG A 57 6.92 7.23 8.99
C ARG A 57 5.55 7.89 8.84
N SER A 58 5.22 8.84 9.71
CA SER A 58 3.92 9.53 9.66
C SER A 58 3.78 10.37 8.38
N SER A 59 4.81 11.11 8.02
CA SER A 59 4.82 11.91 6.78
C SER A 59 4.79 11.04 5.54
N GLY A 60 5.60 9.98 5.49
CA GLY A 60 5.62 9.02 4.38
C GLY A 60 4.28 8.30 4.21
N HIS A 61 3.66 7.88 5.32
CA HIS A 61 2.33 7.27 5.31
C HIS A 61 1.26 8.27 4.83
N GLY A 62 1.33 9.51 5.28
CA GLY A 62 0.42 10.58 4.85
C GLY A 62 0.52 10.87 3.35
N ILE A 63 1.73 10.99 2.80
CA ILE A 63 1.96 11.20 1.37
C ILE A 63 1.46 10.01 0.55
N SER A 64 1.74 8.79 1.00
CA SER A 64 1.25 7.56 0.37
C SER A 64 -0.28 7.51 0.33
N ALA A 65 -0.95 7.82 1.43
CA ALA A 65 -2.41 7.88 1.50
C ALA A 65 -3.00 8.98 0.62
N ALA A 66 -2.36 10.16 0.57
CA ALA A 66 -2.78 11.28 -0.27
C ALA A 66 -2.68 10.92 -1.76
N SER A 67 -1.60 10.28 -2.20
CA SER A 67 -1.43 9.84 -3.59
C SER A 67 -2.51 8.85 -4.02
N GLY A 68 -2.89 7.92 -3.13
CA GLY A 68 -4.00 6.99 -3.36
C GLY A 68 -5.35 7.71 -3.55
N LYS A 69 -5.62 8.75 -2.74
CA LYS A 69 -6.85 9.57 -2.89
C LYS A 69 -6.87 10.35 -4.20
N ILE A 70 -5.73 10.91 -4.62
CA ILE A 70 -5.63 11.58 -5.93
C ILE A 70 -5.93 10.59 -7.05
N GLY A 71 -5.37 9.39 -7.00
CA GLY A 71 -5.66 8.33 -7.96
C GLY A 71 -7.15 7.96 -8.00
N ALA A 72 -7.82 7.88 -6.84
CA ALA A 72 -9.25 7.61 -6.76
C ALA A 72 -10.10 8.73 -7.40
N ILE A 73 -9.75 9.99 -7.18
CA ILE A 73 -10.43 11.14 -7.81
C ILE A 73 -10.29 11.07 -9.34
N ILE A 74 -9.07 10.85 -9.83
CA ILE A 74 -8.80 10.71 -11.27
C ILE A 74 -9.62 9.55 -11.86
N ALA A 75 -9.63 8.40 -11.17
CA ALA A 75 -10.41 7.25 -11.61
C ALA A 75 -11.92 7.57 -11.69
N GLN A 76 -12.49 8.25 -10.71
CA GLN A 76 -13.91 8.62 -10.72
C GLN A 76 -14.25 9.58 -11.84
N VAL A 77 -13.40 10.59 -12.07
CA VAL A 77 -13.64 11.59 -13.12
C VAL A 77 -13.55 10.98 -14.52
N LEU A 78 -12.61 10.04 -14.73
CA LEU A 78 -12.42 9.42 -16.05
C LEU A 78 -13.38 8.25 -16.28
N ILE A 79 -13.54 7.37 -15.29
CA ILE A 79 -14.28 6.11 -15.46
C ILE A 79 -15.80 6.31 -15.24
N GLY A 80 -16.19 7.26 -14.40
CA GLY A 80 -17.61 7.58 -14.18
C GLY A 80 -18.37 7.83 -15.47
N PRO A 81 -17.99 8.82 -16.28
CA PRO A 81 -18.61 9.10 -17.59
C PRO A 81 -18.45 7.95 -18.59
N LEU A 82 -17.33 7.22 -18.53
CA LEU A 82 -17.07 6.11 -19.44
C LEU A 82 -18.07 4.96 -19.25
N ARG A 83 -18.46 4.67 -18.02
CA ARG A 83 -19.43 3.63 -17.71
C ARG A 83 -20.79 3.85 -18.36
N THR A 84 -21.26 5.09 -18.41
CA THR A 84 -22.57 5.47 -18.95
C THR A 84 -22.52 5.86 -20.44
N ARG A 85 -21.37 5.76 -21.08
CA ARG A 85 -21.20 6.08 -22.49
C ARG A 85 -22.08 5.17 -23.35
N GLY A 86 -22.93 5.77 -24.19
CA GLY A 86 -23.88 5.06 -25.04
C GLY A 86 -25.19 4.67 -24.34
N ALA A 87 -25.40 5.02 -23.09
CA ALA A 87 -26.68 4.86 -22.41
C ALA A 87 -27.68 5.92 -22.88
N ALA A 88 -28.97 5.58 -22.91
CA ALA A 88 -30.02 6.55 -23.19
C ALA A 88 -30.08 7.57 -22.04
N PRO A 89 -30.45 8.87 -22.35
CA PRO A 89 -30.59 9.89 -21.31
C PRO A 89 -31.61 9.46 -20.25
N GLY A 90 -31.16 9.35 -18.99
CA GLY A 90 -32.03 8.95 -17.87
C GLY A 90 -32.12 7.46 -17.62
N SER A 91 -31.44 6.58 -18.39
CA SER A 91 -31.36 5.15 -18.09
C SER A 91 -30.27 4.87 -17.04
N SER A 92 -30.51 3.88 -16.18
CA SER A 92 -29.52 3.36 -15.22
C SER A 92 -28.58 2.35 -15.86
N ASP A 93 -28.66 2.16 -17.17
CA ASP A 93 -27.87 1.17 -17.88
C ASP A 93 -26.40 1.55 -17.95
N SER A 94 -25.54 0.57 -17.88
CA SER A 94 -24.09 0.73 -17.96
C SER A 94 -23.52 -0.14 -19.11
N PRO A 95 -23.81 0.23 -20.38
CA PRO A 95 -23.45 -0.62 -21.53
C PRO A 95 -21.95 -0.80 -21.70
N TRP A 96 -21.14 0.12 -21.18
CA TRP A 96 -19.69 0.07 -21.24
C TRP A 96 -19.02 -0.58 -20.01
N LEU A 97 -19.81 -1.20 -19.11
CA LEU A 97 -19.31 -1.78 -17.89
C LEU A 97 -18.25 -2.89 -18.12
N ASN A 98 -18.43 -3.68 -19.18
CA ASN A 98 -17.46 -4.70 -19.60
C ASN A 98 -16.08 -4.08 -19.93
N HIS A 99 -16.05 -2.99 -20.67
CA HIS A 99 -14.81 -2.29 -21.01
C HIS A 99 -14.14 -1.66 -19.78
N VAL A 100 -14.95 -1.13 -18.86
CA VAL A 100 -14.45 -0.62 -17.58
C VAL A 100 -13.79 -1.74 -16.78
N MET A 101 -14.37 -2.94 -16.74
CA MET A 101 -13.76 -4.09 -16.06
C MET A 101 -12.46 -4.54 -16.73
N GLN A 102 -12.37 -4.45 -18.06
CA GLN A 102 -11.13 -4.71 -18.80
C GLN A 102 -10.04 -3.70 -18.43
N ILE A 103 -10.38 -2.41 -18.33
CA ILE A 103 -9.44 -1.36 -17.89
C ILE A 103 -8.95 -1.67 -16.48
N TYR A 104 -9.84 -2.01 -15.54
CA TYR A 104 -9.44 -2.40 -14.19
C TYR A 104 -8.52 -3.63 -14.18
N SER A 105 -8.75 -4.61 -15.06
CA SER A 105 -7.86 -5.78 -15.15
C SER A 105 -6.43 -5.39 -15.52
N VAL A 106 -6.25 -4.43 -16.42
CA VAL A 106 -4.93 -3.91 -16.80
C VAL A 106 -4.25 -3.21 -15.62
N PHE A 107 -4.99 -2.40 -14.84
CA PHE A 107 -4.45 -1.77 -13.64
C PHE A 107 -4.07 -2.80 -12.56
N MET A 108 -4.88 -3.85 -12.37
CA MET A 108 -4.55 -4.92 -11.43
C MET A 108 -3.32 -5.70 -11.88
N PHE A 109 -3.19 -5.94 -13.18
CA PHE A 109 -2.00 -6.57 -13.76
C PHE A 109 -0.74 -5.70 -13.55
N ALA A 110 -0.81 -4.39 -13.79
CA ALA A 110 0.27 -3.47 -13.47
C ALA A 110 0.61 -3.47 -11.96
N GLY A 111 -0.39 -3.67 -11.10
CA GLY A 111 -0.23 -3.83 -9.66
C GLY A 111 0.65 -5.04 -9.27
N ILE A 112 0.71 -6.09 -10.07
CA ILE A 112 1.62 -7.22 -9.86
C ILE A 112 3.07 -6.75 -9.95
N PHE A 113 3.41 -5.98 -10.99
CA PHE A 113 4.77 -5.46 -11.17
C PHE A 113 5.16 -4.47 -10.08
N THR A 114 4.28 -3.57 -9.71
CA THR A 114 4.54 -2.63 -8.61
C THR A 114 4.72 -3.36 -7.28
N SER A 115 3.98 -4.44 -7.04
CA SER A 115 4.13 -5.28 -5.85
C SER A 115 5.49 -5.99 -5.79
N LEU A 116 6.08 -6.33 -6.93
CA LEU A 116 7.41 -6.95 -7.00
C LEU A 116 8.55 -5.96 -6.76
N LEU A 117 8.30 -4.66 -6.96
CA LEU A 117 9.27 -3.59 -6.70
C LEU A 117 9.37 -3.23 -5.20
N VAL A 118 8.39 -3.63 -4.40
CA VAL A 118 8.42 -3.39 -2.94
C VAL A 118 9.48 -4.28 -2.30
N PRO A 119 10.44 -3.71 -1.54
CA PRO A 119 11.48 -4.48 -0.86
C PRO A 119 10.86 -5.41 0.19
N GLU A 120 11.45 -6.58 0.38
CA GLU A 120 10.97 -7.54 1.36
C GLU A 120 11.33 -7.08 2.78
N THR A 121 10.32 -6.75 3.57
CA THR A 121 10.44 -6.30 4.97
C THR A 121 10.31 -7.44 5.98
N LYS A 122 9.96 -8.65 5.50
CA LYS A 122 9.69 -9.82 6.33
C LYS A 122 10.86 -10.15 7.27
N ARG A 123 10.55 -10.24 8.57
CA ARG A 123 11.50 -10.58 9.66
C ARG A 123 12.65 -9.58 9.85
N LYS A 124 12.59 -8.40 9.26
CA LYS A 124 13.53 -7.33 9.55
C LYS A 124 12.95 -6.44 10.65
N THR A 125 13.78 -6.03 11.62
CA THR A 125 13.38 -5.04 12.61
C THR A 125 13.33 -3.66 11.97
N LEU A 126 12.52 -2.77 12.52
CA LEU A 126 12.37 -1.40 12.01
C LEU A 126 13.69 -0.62 12.09
N GLU A 127 14.47 -0.87 13.14
CA GLU A 127 15.79 -0.28 13.35
C GLU A 127 16.80 -0.74 12.29
N ARG A 128 16.71 -2.01 11.89
CA ARG A 128 17.55 -2.56 10.83
C ARG A 128 17.20 -1.97 9.46
N LEU A 129 15.91 -1.81 9.17
CA LEU A 129 15.43 -1.16 7.93
C LEU A 129 15.76 0.34 7.90
N ALA A 130 15.85 0.97 9.07
CA ALA A 130 16.26 2.36 9.21
C ALA A 130 17.78 2.56 9.15
N GLY A 131 18.58 1.48 9.00
CA GLY A 131 20.04 1.55 8.96
C GLY A 131 20.68 1.91 10.31
N GLU A 132 20.03 1.54 11.41
CA GLU A 132 20.49 1.92 12.76
C GLU A 132 21.33 0.80 13.43
N VAL A 133 21.32 -0.41 12.88
CA VAL A 133 22.02 -1.56 13.44
C VAL A 133 23.39 -1.71 12.79
N GLU A 134 24.45 -1.51 13.58
CA GLU A 134 25.84 -1.65 13.13
C GLU A 134 26.12 -3.07 12.61
N GLY A 135 26.90 -3.16 11.52
CA GLY A 135 27.23 -4.44 10.88
C GLY A 135 26.16 -4.97 9.89
N THR A 136 25.12 -4.19 9.59
CA THR A 136 24.18 -4.52 8.52
C THR A 136 24.50 -3.73 7.24
N PRO A 137 24.18 -4.25 6.04
CA PRO A 137 24.39 -3.51 4.79
C PRO A 137 23.65 -2.17 4.72
N GLU A 138 22.57 -2.06 5.51
CA GLU A 138 21.74 -0.85 5.59
C GLU A 138 22.19 0.13 6.69
N TYR A 139 23.30 -0.16 7.43
CA TYR A 139 23.77 0.72 8.51
C TYR A 139 24.23 2.07 8.00
N ASP A 140 23.60 3.14 8.52
CA ASP A 140 23.98 4.53 8.25
C ASP A 140 24.42 5.21 9.56
N PRO A 141 25.75 5.41 9.75
CA PRO A 141 26.29 6.01 10.97
C PRO A 141 25.86 7.47 11.14
N GLU A 142 25.57 8.18 10.05
CA GLU A 142 25.11 9.56 10.10
C GLU A 142 23.68 9.68 10.64
N ASN A 143 22.83 8.73 10.29
CA ASN A 143 21.45 8.65 10.78
C ASN A 143 21.39 8.34 12.28
N VAL A 144 22.25 7.45 12.75
CA VAL A 144 22.39 7.13 14.18
C VAL A 144 22.87 8.35 14.96
N ARG A 145 23.90 9.04 14.46
CA ARG A 145 24.44 10.26 15.09
C ARG A 145 23.40 11.38 15.17
N ARG A 146 22.62 11.61 14.10
CA ARG A 146 21.53 12.61 14.12
C ARG A 146 20.51 12.32 15.21
N LYS A 147 20.12 11.06 15.40
CA LYS A 147 19.18 10.67 16.46
C LYS A 147 19.73 10.86 17.85
N GLU A 148 21.02 10.68 18.06
CA GLU A 148 21.65 10.96 19.36
C GLU A 148 21.66 12.44 19.69
N VAL A 149 21.92 13.31 18.72
CA VAL A 149 21.90 14.78 18.89
C VAL A 149 20.50 15.30 19.13
N GLU A 150 19.48 14.66 18.55
CA GLU A 150 18.07 15.09 18.64
C GLU A 150 17.37 14.63 19.93
N LYS A 151 18.01 13.75 20.73
CA LYS A 151 17.47 13.37 22.05
C LYS A 151 17.44 14.58 22.99
N PRO A 152 16.33 14.79 23.73
CA PRO A 152 16.25 15.84 24.74
C PRO A 152 17.43 15.74 25.72
N VAL A 153 17.98 16.87 26.09
CA VAL A 153 19.16 16.97 27.00
C VAL A 153 18.95 16.18 28.29
N GLU A 154 17.75 16.22 28.84
CA GLU A 154 17.36 15.45 30.05
C GLU A 154 17.52 13.94 29.92
N LEU A 155 17.22 13.39 28.72
CA LEU A 155 17.40 11.95 28.43
C LEU A 155 18.88 11.59 28.26
N GLN A 156 19.69 12.51 27.74
CA GLN A 156 21.13 12.33 27.60
C GLN A 156 21.83 12.32 28.97
N GLU A 157 21.44 13.21 29.88
CA GLU A 157 21.94 13.23 31.27
C GLU A 157 21.53 11.98 32.03
N GLY A 158 20.29 11.54 31.91
CA GLY A 158 19.80 10.33 32.57
C GLY A 158 20.56 9.05 32.15
N VAL A 159 20.93 8.95 30.88
CA VAL A 159 21.73 7.85 30.34
C VAL A 159 23.19 7.94 30.82
N ARG A 160 23.77 9.15 30.88
CA ARG A 160 25.11 9.40 31.41
C ARG A 160 25.23 8.99 32.89
N LEU A 161 24.34 9.49 33.73
CA LEU A 161 24.31 9.19 35.18
C LEU A 161 24.07 7.69 35.48
N ARG A 162 23.38 6.97 34.58
CA ARG A 162 23.21 5.53 34.70
C ARG A 162 24.48 4.78 34.30
N ARG A 163 25.20 5.26 33.29
CA ARG A 163 26.48 4.67 32.84
C ARG A 163 27.56 4.82 33.92
N ASP A 164 27.69 6.00 34.47
CA ASP A 164 28.68 6.30 35.50
C ASP A 164 28.47 5.44 36.77
N ARG A 165 27.22 5.25 37.19
CA ARG A 165 26.87 4.35 38.30
C ARG A 165 27.20 2.87 38.10
N VAL A 166 27.25 2.41 36.87
CA VAL A 166 27.59 1.03 36.53
C VAL A 166 29.10 0.80 36.64
N TRP A 167 29.91 1.83 36.37
CA TRP A 167 31.38 1.72 36.44
C TRP A 167 31.96 2.01 37.82
N ASP A 168 31.28 2.84 38.66
CA ASP A 168 31.72 3.12 40.01
C ASP A 168 31.33 2.04 41.04
N GLY A 169 30.65 0.98 40.59
CA GLY A 169 30.19 -0.14 41.41
C GLY A 169 31.06 -1.40 41.32
N GLN A 170 32.27 -1.34 40.72
CA GLN A 170 33.32 -2.35 40.74
C GLN A 170 34.54 -1.79 41.51
#